data_dcb1d5ef6bfcec79ffe83a46ee120df7
#
_entry.id   dcb1d5ef6bfcec79ffe83a46ee120df7
#
_cell.length_a   1.000
_cell.length_b   1.000
_cell.length_c   1.000
_cell.angle_alpha   90.00
_cell.angle_beta   90.00
_cell.angle_gamma   90.00
#
_symmetry.space_group_name_H-M   'P 1'
#
loop_
_entity.id
_entity.type
_entity.pdbx_description
1 polymer ?
#
loop_
_entity_poly.entity_id
_entity_poly.type
_entity_poly.pdbx_seq_one_letter_code
_entity_poly.pdbx_strand_id
1 'polypeptide(L)'
;FLIVAPLPLLSHLGHPERALEIFLTPHLQSAMAMFGFVYAWYLAVVLLLEVWFDYRKELIVWSRSESGIRKWLHQLMTLGSTDLSDDAVRFDHTAGRVITIIGIPSAFLLHGYVGFIFGSVKANPWWSSVLIPIVFLFSAIVSGIALMMLIYMATSILRRKPVDMSCVDKLASFLFYALIIDVSLEMLDFIHRLYEAEESIHILSE
;
A
#
# COMPACT_ATOMS: atom_id res chain seq x y z
N PHE A 1 6.72 -3.73 3.29
CA PHE A 1 6.10 -4.24 2.08
C PHE A 1 6.35 -3.31 0.88
N LEU A 2 5.91 -2.05 0.92
CA LEU A 2 6.01 -1.12 -0.21
C LEU A 2 7.44 -0.86 -0.71
N ILE A 3 8.44 -0.90 0.16
CA ILE A 3 9.85 -0.76 -0.25
C ILE A 3 10.30 -1.96 -1.10
N VAL A 4 9.75 -3.13 -0.84
CA VAL A 4 10.13 -4.39 -1.52
C VAL A 4 9.23 -4.67 -2.74
N ALA A 5 8.01 -4.17 -2.73
CA ALA A 5 7.03 -4.40 -3.80
C ALA A 5 7.50 -4.04 -5.21
N PRO A 6 8.32 -2.99 -5.45
CA PRO A 6 8.85 -2.68 -6.78
C PRO A 6 9.97 -3.61 -7.26
N LEU A 7 10.60 -4.41 -6.40
CA LEU A 7 11.76 -5.23 -6.78
C LEU A 7 11.46 -6.22 -7.92
N PRO A 8 10.33 -6.93 -7.95
CA PRO A 8 9.99 -7.79 -9.09
C PRO A 8 9.87 -7.00 -10.40
N LEU A 9 9.32 -5.78 -10.35
CA LEU A 9 9.23 -4.90 -11.51
C LEU A 9 10.62 -4.47 -11.99
N LEU A 10 11.51 -4.13 -11.07
CA LEU A 10 12.90 -3.75 -11.39
C LEU A 10 13.66 -4.90 -12.07
N SER A 11 13.40 -6.15 -11.67
CA SER A 11 14.05 -7.33 -12.25
C SER A 11 13.63 -7.60 -13.71
N HIS A 12 12.49 -7.06 -14.15
CA HIS A 12 11.96 -7.22 -15.51
C HIS A 12 12.26 -6.02 -16.43
N LEU A 13 12.84 -4.93 -15.88
CA LEU A 13 13.25 -3.80 -16.70
C LEU A 13 14.49 -4.18 -17.53
N GLY A 14 14.48 -3.85 -18.83
CA GLY A 14 15.65 -4.01 -19.68
C GLY A 14 16.85 -3.15 -19.23
N HIS A 15 16.57 -2.05 -18.51
CA HIS A 15 17.56 -1.12 -17.96
C HIS A 15 17.20 -0.75 -16.51
N PRO A 16 17.42 -1.64 -15.53
CA PRO A 16 17.04 -1.39 -14.12
C PRO A 16 17.78 -0.20 -13.50
N GLU A 17 18.97 0.15 -14.01
CA GLU A 17 19.74 1.32 -13.59
C GLU A 17 19.02 2.65 -13.85
N ARG A 18 18.09 2.67 -14.82
CA ARG A 18 17.27 3.85 -15.16
C ARG A 18 15.97 3.94 -14.38
N ALA A 19 15.68 3.00 -13.51
CA ALA A 19 14.43 2.99 -12.76
C ALA A 19 14.20 4.27 -11.94
N LEU A 20 15.26 4.91 -11.46
CA LEU A 20 15.18 6.15 -10.71
C LEU A 20 14.93 7.39 -11.60
N GLU A 21 15.10 7.30 -12.91
CA GLU A 21 14.83 8.40 -13.82
C GLU A 21 13.35 8.82 -13.79
N ILE A 22 12.45 7.89 -13.43
CA ILE A 22 11.02 8.18 -13.24
C ILE A 22 10.76 9.29 -12.22
N PHE A 23 11.66 9.45 -11.24
CA PHE A 23 11.57 10.50 -10.22
C PHE A 23 12.35 11.76 -10.59
N LEU A 24 13.40 11.62 -11.39
CA LEU A 24 14.31 12.71 -11.75
C LEU A 24 13.83 13.49 -12.98
N THR A 25 13.21 12.78 -13.93
CA THR A 25 12.71 13.35 -15.18
C THR A 25 11.26 12.96 -15.43
N PRO A 26 10.32 13.42 -14.59
CA PRO A 26 8.92 13.03 -14.71
C PRO A 26 8.28 13.57 -15.99
N HIS A 27 7.83 12.67 -16.85
CA HIS A 27 7.00 13.01 -18.02
C HIS A 27 5.53 13.01 -17.58
N LEU A 28 4.96 14.19 -17.32
CA LEU A 28 3.58 14.34 -16.84
C LEU A 28 2.52 13.79 -17.81
N GLN A 29 2.87 13.57 -19.07
CA GLN A 29 1.99 12.96 -20.07
C GLN A 29 2.06 11.43 -20.09
N SER A 30 2.97 10.84 -19.33
CA SER A 30 3.10 9.37 -19.20
C SER A 30 2.40 8.87 -17.95
N ALA A 31 1.43 7.97 -18.11
CA ALA A 31 0.75 7.33 -16.99
C ALA A 31 1.72 6.61 -16.04
N MET A 32 2.77 5.97 -16.59
CA MET A 32 3.78 5.28 -15.79
C MET A 32 4.64 6.25 -14.97
N ALA A 33 5.01 7.41 -15.53
CA ALA A 33 5.76 8.42 -14.78
C ALA A 33 4.93 9.04 -13.65
N MET A 34 3.64 9.30 -13.90
CA MET A 34 2.72 9.76 -12.89
C MET A 34 2.49 8.72 -11.79
N PHE A 35 2.50 7.44 -12.12
CA PHE A 35 2.48 6.37 -11.11
C PHE A 35 3.68 6.47 -10.16
N GLY A 36 4.88 6.66 -10.68
CA GLY A 36 6.08 6.87 -9.86
C GLY A 36 5.92 8.03 -8.88
N PHE A 37 5.33 9.14 -9.33
CA PHE A 37 5.06 10.29 -8.46
C PHE A 37 4.03 9.95 -7.36
N VAL A 38 2.92 9.33 -7.70
CA VAL A 38 1.88 8.91 -6.73
C VAL A 38 2.45 7.91 -5.72
N TYR A 39 3.28 6.99 -6.19
CA TYR A 39 3.96 6.01 -5.34
C TYR A 39 4.93 6.67 -4.36
N ALA A 40 5.77 7.58 -4.85
CA ALA A 40 6.70 8.33 -4.02
C ALA A 40 5.98 9.20 -2.98
N TRP A 41 4.89 9.88 -3.39
CA TRP A 41 4.04 10.63 -2.49
C TRP A 41 3.51 9.76 -1.35
N TYR A 42 2.90 8.62 -1.68
CA TYR A 42 2.32 7.74 -0.67
C TYR A 42 3.38 7.14 0.27
N LEU A 43 4.51 6.69 -0.28
CA LEU A 43 5.59 6.11 0.51
C LEU A 43 6.28 7.15 1.40
N ALA A 44 6.74 8.26 0.80
CA ALA A 44 7.59 9.23 1.49
C ALA A 44 6.78 10.20 2.36
N VAL A 45 5.65 10.71 1.89
CA VAL A 45 4.88 11.73 2.61
C VAL A 45 3.86 11.09 3.55
N VAL A 46 3.13 10.07 3.09
CA VAL A 46 2.09 9.46 3.92
C VAL A 46 2.71 8.47 4.91
N LEU A 47 3.25 7.36 4.44
CA LEU A 47 3.68 6.26 5.32
C LEU A 47 4.88 6.60 6.18
N LEU A 48 5.93 7.23 5.64
CA LEU A 48 7.12 7.54 6.43
C LEU A 48 6.82 8.59 7.50
N LEU A 49 6.03 9.62 7.18
CA LEU A 49 5.65 10.63 8.17
C LEU A 49 4.68 10.07 9.21
N GLU A 50 3.70 9.23 8.81
CA GLU A 50 2.77 8.58 9.74
C GLU A 50 3.54 7.73 10.76
N VAL A 51 4.39 6.83 10.28
CA VAL A 51 5.24 6.00 11.14
C VAL A 51 6.17 6.88 12.01
N TRP A 52 6.70 7.95 11.45
CA TRP A 52 7.59 8.85 12.18
C TRP A 52 6.87 9.55 13.33
N PHE A 53 5.68 10.12 13.12
CA PHE A 53 4.92 10.78 14.18
C PHE A 53 4.45 9.79 15.25
N ASP A 54 4.03 8.58 14.84
CA ASP A 54 3.58 7.54 15.78
C ASP A 54 4.69 7.03 16.69
N TYR A 55 5.93 6.89 16.16
CA TYR A 55 7.05 6.31 16.90
C TYR A 55 8.09 7.33 17.36
N ARG A 56 7.92 8.62 17.10
CA ARG A 56 8.92 9.64 17.46
C ARG A 56 9.24 9.63 18.96
N LYS A 57 8.23 9.53 19.80
CA LYS A 57 8.38 9.46 21.26
C LYS A 57 9.25 8.27 21.68
N GLU A 58 8.95 7.09 21.18
CA GLU A 58 9.69 5.87 21.47
C GLU A 58 11.13 5.95 20.96
N LEU A 59 11.33 6.47 19.76
CA LEU A 59 12.66 6.68 19.19
C LEU A 59 13.53 7.62 20.06
N ILE A 60 12.95 8.71 20.59
CA ILE A 60 13.65 9.61 21.51
C ILE A 60 14.00 8.88 22.80
N VAL A 61 13.07 8.13 23.39
CA VAL A 61 13.33 7.35 24.61
C VAL A 61 14.45 6.34 24.37
N TRP A 62 14.42 5.61 23.27
CA TRP A 62 15.48 4.64 22.92
C TRP A 62 16.82 5.31 22.67
N SER A 63 16.83 6.49 22.03
CA SER A 63 18.07 7.25 21.80
C SER A 63 18.74 7.70 23.11
N ARG A 64 17.96 7.86 24.20
CA ARG A 64 18.48 8.21 25.55
C ARG A 64 19.00 7.01 26.33
N SER A 65 18.40 5.83 26.10
CA SER A 65 18.72 4.59 26.85
C SER A 65 19.85 3.78 26.23
N GLU A 66 20.11 3.95 24.94
CA GLU A 66 21.11 3.18 24.20
C GLU A 66 22.43 3.94 24.02
N SER A 67 23.50 3.18 23.68
CA SER A 67 24.84 3.72 23.43
C SER A 67 25.38 3.26 22.08
N GLY A 68 26.39 3.96 21.56
CA GLY A 68 27.07 3.61 20.31
C GLY A 68 26.24 3.86 19.06
N ILE A 69 26.39 2.98 18.06
CA ILE A 69 25.75 3.10 16.73
C ILE A 69 24.22 3.16 16.80
N ARG A 70 23.59 2.41 17.71
CA ARG A 70 22.12 2.42 17.87
C ARG A 70 21.61 3.77 18.33
N LYS A 71 22.29 4.40 19.28
CA LYS A 71 21.96 5.77 19.72
C LYS A 71 22.02 6.74 18.55
N TRP A 72 23.09 6.68 17.78
CA TRP A 72 23.25 7.54 16.59
C TRP A 72 22.15 7.33 15.57
N LEU A 73 21.78 6.07 15.29
CA LEU A 73 20.68 5.74 14.36
C LEU A 73 19.34 6.31 14.86
N HIS A 74 19.01 6.12 16.16
CA HIS A 74 17.76 6.67 16.70
C HIS A 74 17.77 8.21 16.70
N GLN A 75 18.89 8.84 16.99
CA GLN A 75 19.03 10.30 16.89
C GLN A 75 18.87 10.81 15.45
N LEU A 76 19.39 10.10 14.46
CA LEU A 76 19.19 10.41 13.06
C LEU A 76 17.71 10.27 12.67
N MET A 77 17.06 9.18 13.12
CA MET A 77 15.64 8.94 12.84
C MET A 77 14.72 9.97 13.50
N THR A 78 15.11 10.57 14.63
CA THR A 78 14.37 11.66 15.28
C THR A 78 14.70 13.03 14.69
N LEU A 79 15.55 13.11 13.65
CA LEU A 79 16.07 14.37 13.08
C LEU A 79 16.71 15.28 14.13
N GLY A 80 17.33 14.68 15.18
CA GLY A 80 17.93 15.40 16.28
C GLY A 80 16.94 15.98 17.30
N SER A 81 15.64 15.77 17.13
CA SER A 81 14.64 16.23 18.11
C SER A 81 14.73 15.42 19.39
N THR A 82 14.74 16.11 20.53
CA THR A 82 14.77 15.50 21.88
C THR A 82 13.62 15.96 22.75
N ASP A 83 12.70 16.75 22.20
CA ASP A 83 11.57 17.33 22.91
C ASP A 83 10.47 16.29 23.13
N LEU A 84 10.16 16.04 24.40
CA LEU A 84 9.09 15.16 24.89
C LEU A 84 8.06 15.93 25.71
N SER A 85 7.97 17.26 25.55
CA SER A 85 6.95 18.06 26.23
C SER A 85 5.54 17.58 25.82
N ASP A 86 4.57 17.83 26.71
CA ASP A 86 3.17 17.46 26.42
C ASP A 86 2.66 18.14 25.15
N ASP A 87 3.14 19.34 24.86
CA ASP A 87 2.78 20.06 23.63
C ASP A 87 3.38 19.39 22.39
N ALA A 88 4.63 18.92 22.44
CA ALA A 88 5.25 18.18 21.36
C ALA A 88 4.53 16.86 21.09
N VAL A 89 4.16 16.11 22.13
CA VAL A 89 3.40 14.86 22.01
C VAL A 89 2.00 15.11 21.45
N ARG A 90 1.32 16.18 21.87
CA ARG A 90 0.02 16.56 21.29
C ARG A 90 0.13 16.96 19.81
N PHE A 91 1.20 17.64 19.46
CA PHE A 91 1.47 17.97 18.06
C PHE A 91 1.65 16.69 17.23
N ASP A 92 2.45 15.73 17.70
CA ASP A 92 2.64 14.45 17.01
C ASP A 92 1.31 13.72 16.78
N HIS A 93 0.48 13.61 17.80
CA HIS A 93 -0.83 12.98 17.66
C HIS A 93 -1.75 13.72 16.69
N THR A 94 -1.71 15.05 16.69
CA THR A 94 -2.52 15.85 15.78
C THR A 94 -2.02 15.73 14.35
N ALA A 95 -0.71 15.84 14.14
CA ALA A 95 -0.07 15.68 12.83
C ALA A 95 -0.28 14.26 12.27
N GLY A 96 -0.06 13.22 13.10
CA GLY A 96 -0.33 11.83 12.73
C GLY A 96 -1.79 11.64 12.27
N ARG A 97 -2.76 12.16 13.04
CA ARG A 97 -4.18 12.10 12.65
C ARG A 97 -4.46 12.78 11.30
N VAL A 98 -3.90 13.94 11.06
CA VAL A 98 -4.06 14.65 9.78
C VAL A 98 -3.47 13.84 8.64
N ILE A 99 -2.28 13.26 8.83
CA ILE A 99 -1.63 12.41 7.83
C ILE A 99 -2.45 11.15 7.56
N THR A 100 -3.02 10.50 8.59
CA THR A 100 -3.90 9.35 8.41
C THR A 100 -5.15 9.72 7.59
N ILE A 101 -5.76 10.88 7.85
CA ILE A 101 -6.92 11.37 7.06
C ILE A 101 -6.54 11.59 5.59
N ILE A 102 -5.34 12.11 5.31
CA ILE A 102 -4.83 12.26 3.94
C ILE A 102 -4.40 10.89 3.37
N GLY A 103 -3.91 10.00 4.23
CA GLY A 103 -3.41 8.68 3.87
C GLY A 103 -4.47 7.78 3.27
N ILE A 104 -5.71 7.81 3.81
CA ILE A 104 -6.81 6.99 3.30
C ILE A 104 -7.10 7.29 1.81
N PRO A 105 -7.43 8.53 1.39
CA PRO A 105 -7.64 8.83 -0.03
C PRO A 105 -6.38 8.63 -0.87
N SER A 106 -5.19 8.83 -0.31
CA SER A 106 -3.93 8.58 -1.01
C SER A 106 -3.71 7.09 -1.30
N ALA A 107 -4.11 6.20 -0.39
CA ALA A 107 -4.09 4.75 -0.61
C ALA A 107 -5.06 4.33 -1.73
N PHE A 108 -6.27 4.89 -1.73
CA PHE A 108 -7.24 4.69 -2.81
C PHE A 108 -6.70 5.18 -4.16
N LEU A 109 -6.07 6.35 -4.16
CA LEU A 109 -5.45 6.91 -5.36
C LEU A 109 -4.33 5.99 -5.87
N LEU A 110 -3.46 5.49 -5.00
CA LEU A 110 -2.36 4.60 -5.38
C LEU A 110 -2.87 3.32 -6.04
N HIS A 111 -3.79 2.60 -5.39
CA HIS A 111 -4.31 1.33 -5.91
C HIS A 111 -5.20 1.50 -7.13
N GLY A 112 -6.08 2.50 -7.12
CA GLY A 112 -6.91 2.86 -8.26
C GLY A 112 -6.09 3.29 -9.47
N TYR A 113 -4.96 3.99 -9.25
CA TYR A 113 -4.06 4.39 -10.32
C TYR A 113 -3.30 3.21 -10.93
N VAL A 114 -2.89 2.22 -10.12
CA VAL A 114 -2.34 0.95 -10.64
C VAL A 114 -3.37 0.27 -11.54
N GLY A 115 -4.60 0.11 -11.07
CA GLY A 115 -5.69 -0.45 -11.86
C GLY A 115 -5.96 0.35 -13.14
N PHE A 116 -5.90 1.68 -13.08
CA PHE A 116 -6.02 2.54 -14.26
C PHE A 116 -4.94 2.29 -15.31
N ILE A 117 -3.67 2.12 -14.88
CA ILE A 117 -2.58 1.79 -15.80
C ILE A 117 -2.89 0.48 -16.52
N PHE A 118 -3.25 -0.57 -15.79
CA PHE A 118 -3.59 -1.87 -16.39
C PHE A 118 -4.84 -1.78 -17.28
N GLY A 119 -5.89 -1.14 -16.79
CA GLY A 119 -7.14 -0.94 -17.54
C GLY A 119 -6.99 -0.12 -18.82
N SER A 120 -5.92 0.67 -18.93
CA SER A 120 -5.61 1.48 -20.12
C SER A 120 -4.78 0.71 -21.16
N VAL A 121 -4.32 -0.50 -20.89
CA VAL A 121 -3.50 -1.31 -21.79
C VAL A 121 -4.39 -2.02 -22.81
N LYS A 122 -4.59 -1.40 -23.97
CA LYS A 122 -5.41 -1.97 -25.07
C LYS A 122 -4.76 -3.20 -25.73
N ALA A 123 -3.45 -3.39 -25.58
CA ALA A 123 -2.73 -4.51 -26.17
C ALA A 123 -3.10 -5.87 -25.51
N ASN A 124 -3.62 -5.83 -24.30
CA ASN A 124 -4.14 -7.01 -23.62
C ASN A 124 -5.66 -6.82 -23.35
N PRO A 125 -6.53 -7.46 -24.13
CA PRO A 125 -7.98 -7.33 -23.98
C PRO A 125 -8.49 -7.66 -22.58
N TRP A 126 -7.84 -8.59 -21.88
CA TRP A 126 -8.19 -8.96 -20.50
C TRP A 126 -8.03 -7.84 -19.48
N TRP A 127 -7.14 -6.90 -19.73
CA TRP A 127 -6.90 -5.78 -18.83
C TRP A 127 -7.67 -4.53 -19.23
N SER A 128 -8.08 -4.43 -20.51
CA SER A 128 -8.75 -3.26 -21.05
C SER A 128 -10.21 -3.20 -20.59
N SER A 129 -10.44 -2.79 -19.32
CA SER A 129 -11.78 -2.59 -18.76
C SER A 129 -11.84 -1.36 -17.87
N VAL A 130 -12.96 -0.67 -17.91
CA VAL A 130 -13.25 0.49 -17.05
C VAL A 130 -13.40 0.07 -15.58
N LEU A 131 -13.74 -1.18 -15.30
CA LEU A 131 -13.92 -1.71 -13.95
C LEU A 131 -12.61 -2.08 -13.27
N ILE A 132 -11.52 -2.30 -14.01
CA ILE A 132 -10.23 -2.74 -13.47
C ILE A 132 -9.71 -1.85 -12.33
N PRO A 133 -9.77 -0.50 -12.38
CA PRO A 133 -9.34 0.32 -11.24
C PRO A 133 -10.12 0.03 -9.96
N ILE A 134 -11.39 -0.29 -10.05
CA ILE A 134 -12.26 -0.59 -8.91
C ILE A 134 -11.98 -1.99 -8.39
N VAL A 135 -11.84 -2.97 -9.28
CA VAL A 135 -11.44 -4.35 -8.94
C VAL A 135 -10.10 -4.35 -8.21
N PHE A 136 -9.08 -3.67 -8.73
CA PHE A 136 -7.78 -3.57 -8.07
C PHE A 136 -7.87 -2.98 -6.66
N LEU A 137 -8.75 -2.01 -6.44
CA LEU A 137 -8.96 -1.43 -5.12
C LEU A 137 -9.55 -2.44 -4.14
N PHE A 138 -10.62 -3.16 -4.53
CA PHE A 138 -11.24 -4.15 -3.66
C PHE A 138 -10.34 -5.36 -3.44
N SER A 139 -9.63 -5.83 -4.45
CA SER A 139 -8.62 -6.89 -4.34
C SER A 139 -7.49 -6.50 -3.38
N ALA A 140 -7.05 -5.22 -3.38
CA ALA A 140 -6.10 -4.71 -2.40
C ALA A 140 -6.66 -4.71 -0.97
N ILE A 141 -7.94 -4.39 -0.77
CA ILE A 141 -8.61 -4.45 0.53
C ILE A 141 -8.67 -5.90 1.02
N VAL A 142 -9.10 -6.84 0.17
CA VAL A 142 -9.16 -8.28 0.48
C VAL A 142 -7.79 -8.81 0.89
N SER A 143 -6.78 -8.59 0.05
CA SER A 143 -5.40 -9.05 0.33
C SER A 143 -4.80 -8.36 1.56
N GLY A 144 -5.10 -7.09 1.79
CA GLY A 144 -4.65 -6.34 2.96
C GLY A 144 -5.20 -6.92 4.26
N ILE A 145 -6.51 -7.18 4.33
CA ILE A 145 -7.15 -7.78 5.52
C ILE A 145 -6.60 -9.19 5.76
N ALA A 146 -6.50 -10.02 4.70
CA ALA A 146 -5.97 -11.36 4.79
C ALA A 146 -4.52 -11.36 5.30
N LEU A 147 -3.67 -10.47 4.78
CA LEU A 147 -2.28 -10.33 5.21
C LEU A 147 -2.20 -9.89 6.68
N MET A 148 -3.03 -8.92 7.11
CA MET A 148 -3.09 -8.51 8.52
C MET A 148 -3.44 -9.66 9.45
N MET A 149 -4.43 -10.48 9.08
CA MET A 149 -4.80 -11.68 9.85
C MET A 149 -3.63 -12.66 9.96
N LEU A 150 -2.96 -12.94 8.84
CA LEU A 150 -1.80 -13.85 8.83
C LEU A 150 -0.65 -13.33 9.69
N ILE A 151 -0.30 -12.05 9.58
CA ILE A 151 0.76 -11.43 10.39
C ILE A 151 0.39 -11.44 11.87
N TYR A 152 -0.86 -11.13 12.22
CA TYR A 152 -1.34 -11.15 13.59
C TYR A 152 -1.22 -12.54 14.20
N MET A 153 -1.73 -13.56 13.50
CA MET A 153 -1.64 -14.96 13.97
C MET A 153 -0.19 -15.43 14.08
N ALA A 154 0.61 -15.20 13.04
CA ALA A 154 2.02 -15.59 13.02
C ALA A 154 2.82 -14.93 14.16
N THR A 155 2.65 -13.63 14.37
CA THR A 155 3.36 -12.91 15.44
C THR A 155 2.90 -13.34 16.83
N SER A 156 1.61 -13.66 17.02
CA SER A 156 1.09 -14.19 18.29
C SER A 156 1.70 -15.56 18.60
N ILE A 157 1.75 -16.46 17.62
CA ILE A 157 2.37 -17.79 17.76
C ILE A 157 3.86 -17.65 18.06
N LEU A 158 4.59 -16.81 17.31
CA LEU A 158 6.03 -16.59 17.50
C LEU A 158 6.35 -16.05 18.90
N ARG A 159 5.50 -15.17 19.41
CA ARG A 159 5.62 -14.57 20.74
C ARG A 159 5.05 -15.45 21.86
N ARG A 160 4.53 -16.64 21.53
CA ARG A 160 3.85 -17.56 22.45
C ARG A 160 2.70 -16.89 23.22
N LYS A 161 2.01 -15.95 22.58
CA LYS A 161 0.82 -15.30 23.16
C LYS A 161 -0.44 -15.97 22.60
N PRO A 162 -1.51 -16.07 23.40
CA PRO A 162 -2.79 -16.57 22.89
C PRO A 162 -3.30 -15.65 21.76
N VAL A 163 -3.84 -16.27 20.71
CA VAL A 163 -4.51 -15.55 19.64
C VAL A 163 -5.89 -15.12 20.12
N ASP A 164 -6.21 -13.83 20.03
CA ASP A 164 -7.56 -13.35 20.31
C ASP A 164 -8.48 -13.69 19.13
N MET A 165 -9.27 -14.75 19.31
CA MET A 165 -10.21 -15.23 18.30
C MET A 165 -11.31 -14.19 18.00
N SER A 166 -11.69 -13.34 18.95
CA SER A 166 -12.68 -12.28 18.70
C SER A 166 -12.16 -11.24 17.69
N CYS A 167 -10.86 -10.94 17.75
CA CYS A 167 -10.21 -10.08 16.76
C CYS A 167 -10.18 -10.76 15.38
N VAL A 168 -9.82 -12.05 15.33
CA VAL A 168 -9.77 -12.82 14.08
C VAL A 168 -11.15 -12.93 13.45
N ASP A 169 -12.20 -13.20 14.22
CA ASP A 169 -13.57 -13.31 13.72
C ASP A 169 -14.09 -12.00 13.12
N LYS A 170 -13.75 -10.86 13.75
CA LYS A 170 -14.09 -9.55 13.19
C LYS A 170 -13.37 -9.29 11.86
N LEU A 171 -12.08 -9.56 11.79
CA LEU A 171 -11.31 -9.42 10.55
C LEU A 171 -11.82 -10.38 9.46
N ALA A 172 -12.14 -11.63 9.82
CA ALA A 172 -12.72 -12.61 8.91
C ALA A 172 -14.08 -12.15 8.37
N SER A 173 -14.90 -11.52 9.19
CA SER A 173 -16.18 -10.94 8.75
C SER A 173 -15.97 -9.82 7.74
N PHE A 174 -15.04 -8.90 7.99
CA PHE A 174 -14.71 -7.85 7.02
C PHE A 174 -14.13 -8.43 5.72
N LEU A 175 -13.25 -9.42 5.83
CA LEU A 175 -12.69 -10.12 4.70
C LEU A 175 -13.78 -10.78 3.84
N PHE A 176 -14.74 -11.44 4.49
CA PHE A 176 -15.85 -12.10 3.80
C PHE A 176 -16.70 -11.12 2.98
N TYR A 177 -17.10 -9.99 3.58
CA TYR A 177 -17.88 -8.97 2.85
C TYR A 177 -17.07 -8.31 1.73
N ALA A 178 -15.79 -8.00 1.97
CA ALA A 178 -14.93 -7.44 0.94
C ALA A 178 -14.74 -8.42 -0.23
N LEU A 179 -14.59 -9.72 0.06
CA LEU A 179 -14.45 -10.77 -0.94
C LEU A 179 -15.72 -10.92 -1.78
N ILE A 180 -16.92 -10.85 -1.17
CA ILE A 180 -18.18 -10.88 -1.91
C ILE A 180 -18.24 -9.74 -2.92
N ILE A 181 -17.85 -8.53 -2.50
CA ILE A 181 -17.87 -7.37 -3.40
C ILE A 181 -16.86 -7.55 -4.53
N ASP A 182 -15.63 -7.96 -4.20
CA ASP A 182 -14.54 -8.15 -5.16
C ASP A 182 -14.91 -9.18 -6.23
N VAL A 183 -15.34 -10.38 -5.82
CA VAL A 183 -15.78 -11.44 -6.74
C VAL A 183 -17.00 -11.00 -7.56
N SER A 184 -17.93 -10.23 -6.96
CA SER A 184 -19.09 -9.72 -7.70
C SER A 184 -18.69 -8.74 -8.80
N LEU A 185 -17.70 -7.88 -8.55
CA LEU A 185 -17.16 -6.95 -9.55
C LEU A 185 -16.43 -7.69 -10.67
N GLU A 186 -15.60 -8.68 -10.34
CA GLU A 186 -14.93 -9.53 -11.33
C GLU A 186 -15.93 -10.29 -12.20
N MET A 187 -16.95 -10.88 -11.58
CA MET A 187 -18.01 -11.57 -12.31
C MET A 187 -18.82 -10.62 -13.21
N LEU A 188 -19.07 -9.41 -12.76
CA LEU A 188 -19.75 -8.40 -13.56
C LEU A 188 -18.92 -8.02 -14.80
N ASP A 189 -17.59 -7.81 -14.63
CA ASP A 189 -16.69 -7.53 -15.75
C ASP A 189 -16.65 -8.70 -16.73
N PHE A 190 -16.59 -9.93 -16.21
CA PHE A 190 -16.62 -11.15 -17.05
C PHE A 190 -17.93 -11.28 -17.83
N ILE A 191 -19.10 -11.08 -17.20
CA ILE A 191 -20.42 -11.15 -17.85
C ILE A 191 -20.52 -10.05 -18.91
N HIS A 192 -20.04 -8.85 -18.62
CA HIS A 192 -20.05 -7.74 -19.58
C HIS A 192 -19.27 -8.10 -20.85
N ARG A 193 -18.05 -8.66 -20.70
CA ARG A 193 -17.20 -9.10 -21.82
C ARG A 193 -17.85 -10.25 -22.61
N LEU A 194 -18.47 -11.18 -21.90
CA LEU A 194 -19.21 -12.28 -22.54
C LEU A 194 -20.38 -11.77 -23.38
N TYR A 195 -21.08 -10.75 -22.88
CA TYR A 195 -22.22 -10.14 -23.58
C TYR A 195 -21.77 -9.37 -24.83
N GLU A 196 -20.65 -8.64 -24.74
CA GLU A 196 -20.09 -7.91 -25.87
C GLU A 196 -19.40 -8.82 -26.92
N ALA A 197 -19.31 -10.12 -26.66
CA ALA A 197 -18.64 -11.10 -27.52
C ALA A 197 -17.21 -10.67 -27.91
N GLU A 198 -16.46 -10.15 -26.92
CA GLU A 198 -15.08 -9.72 -27.16
C GLU A 198 -14.21 -10.88 -27.65
N GLU A 199 -13.29 -10.60 -28.60
CA GLU A 199 -12.34 -11.60 -29.15
C GLU A 199 -11.55 -12.33 -28.04
N SER A 200 -11.31 -11.69 -26.90
CA SER A 200 -10.62 -12.26 -25.75
C SER A 200 -11.31 -13.51 -25.18
N ILE A 201 -12.62 -13.66 -25.35
CA ILE A 201 -13.39 -14.82 -24.87
C ILE A 201 -13.23 -16.02 -25.81
N HIS A 202 -13.05 -15.79 -27.11
CA HIS A 202 -12.76 -16.87 -28.06
C HIS A 202 -11.46 -17.60 -27.75
N ILE A 203 -10.46 -16.93 -27.20
CA ILE A 203 -9.18 -17.51 -26.78
C ILE A 203 -9.35 -18.50 -25.61
N LEU A 204 -10.40 -18.35 -24.79
CA LEU A 204 -10.67 -19.29 -23.70
C LEU A 204 -11.46 -20.54 -24.15
N SER A 205 -12.04 -20.51 -25.35
CA SER A 205 -12.82 -21.63 -25.86
C SER A 205 -12.04 -22.56 -26.77
N GLU A 206 -10.81 -22.21 -27.13
CA GLU A 206 -9.82 -23.04 -27.82
C GLU A 206 -8.84 -23.69 -26.80
#